data_e0fd641d5821f05bbb3f0c0ca7efdb7a
#
_entry.id   e0fd641d5821f05bbb3f0c0ca7efdb7a
#
_cell.length_a   1.000
_cell.length_b   1.000
_cell.length_c   1.000
_cell.angle_alpha   90.00
_cell.angle_beta   90.00
_cell.angle_gamma   90.00
#
_symmetry.space_group_name_H-M   'P 1'
#
loop_
_entity.id
_entity.type
_entity.pdbx_description
1 polymer ?
#
loop_
_entity_poly.entity_id
_entity_poly.type
_entity_poly.pdbx_seq_one_letter_code
_entity_poly.pdbx_strand_id
1 'polypeptide(L)'
;MAIPEQAKFVIIGAGVHGLSTAWRLAERLTDTGEPVDGRIIVIDKSGIASGASGIACGVIRNNYFQPAMRELMAHSVGIWESDPEIFSYHPVGYMQISCEAMRSDAEQIFAQQHAIGYESVFVEGGNASMTYMRGLFDDWQAQGITSVLHEKRGGYANNTKSIYGLAKKAEELGVRILTGVEVVGFKTEH
;
A
#
# COMPACT_ATOMS: atom_id res chain seq x y z
N MET A 1 -26.13 14.99 0.45
CA MET A 1 -25.66 15.24 -0.93
C MET A 1 -26.56 14.42 -1.85
N ALA A 2 -27.07 14.99 -2.97
CA ALA A 2 -27.96 14.24 -3.86
C ALA A 2 -27.15 13.18 -4.65
N ILE A 3 -27.73 11.97 -4.77
CA ILE A 3 -27.17 10.92 -5.62
C ILE A 3 -27.42 11.33 -7.07
N PRO A 4 -26.40 11.39 -7.94
CA PRO A 4 -26.63 11.73 -9.35
C PRO A 4 -27.38 10.60 -10.06
N GLU A 5 -28.20 10.99 -11.03
CA GLU A 5 -29.02 10.04 -11.82
C GLU A 5 -28.18 9.19 -12.79
N GLN A 6 -26.99 9.68 -13.16
CA GLN A 6 -26.11 9.02 -14.14
C GLN A 6 -24.63 9.21 -13.76
N ALA A 7 -23.82 8.20 -14.03
CA ALA A 7 -22.37 8.26 -14.02
C ALA A 7 -21.81 7.29 -15.07
N LYS A 8 -20.63 7.58 -15.63
CA LYS A 8 -19.97 6.64 -16.55
C LYS A 8 -19.33 5.47 -15.80
N PHE A 9 -18.78 5.75 -14.61
CA PHE A 9 -18.12 4.77 -13.75
C PHE A 9 -18.66 4.87 -12.33
N VAL A 10 -19.08 3.75 -11.78
CA VAL A 10 -19.50 3.64 -10.39
C VAL A 10 -18.60 2.61 -9.71
N ILE A 11 -17.93 3.04 -8.65
CA ILE A 11 -17.04 2.20 -7.85
C ILE A 11 -17.71 1.97 -6.49
N ILE A 12 -17.85 0.72 -6.09
CA ILE A 12 -18.50 0.35 -4.83
C ILE A 12 -17.42 0.04 -3.79
N GLY A 13 -17.40 0.82 -2.72
CA GLY A 13 -16.48 0.73 -1.61
C GLY A 13 -15.44 1.86 -1.59
N ALA A 14 -15.40 2.63 -0.49
CA ALA A 14 -14.43 3.70 -0.23
C ALA A 14 -13.26 3.22 0.64
N GLY A 15 -12.77 2.00 0.38
CA GLY A 15 -11.53 1.46 0.92
C GLY A 15 -10.34 1.71 -0.02
N VAL A 16 -9.17 1.14 0.30
CA VAL A 16 -7.94 1.32 -0.48
C VAL A 16 -8.11 0.96 -1.95
N HIS A 17 -8.79 -0.14 -2.28
CA HIS A 17 -8.97 -0.57 -3.67
C HIS A 17 -9.88 0.38 -4.44
N GLY A 18 -11.03 0.73 -3.88
CA GLY A 18 -11.98 1.61 -4.58
C GLY A 18 -11.42 3.01 -4.80
N LEU A 19 -10.81 3.60 -3.78
CA LEU A 19 -10.26 4.95 -3.88
C LEU A 19 -9.02 5.03 -4.76
N SER A 20 -8.10 4.04 -4.69
CA SER A 20 -6.96 4.00 -5.60
C SER A 20 -7.39 3.78 -7.06
N THR A 21 -8.41 2.94 -7.29
CA THR A 21 -9.01 2.75 -8.63
C THR A 21 -9.61 4.06 -9.13
N ALA A 22 -10.39 4.75 -8.30
CA ALA A 22 -11.01 6.01 -8.66
C ALA A 22 -9.98 7.10 -9.01
N TRP A 23 -8.97 7.25 -8.17
CA TRP A 23 -7.87 8.19 -8.40
C TRP A 23 -7.13 7.90 -9.71
N ARG A 24 -6.67 6.65 -9.91
CA ARG A 24 -5.92 6.29 -11.13
C ARG A 24 -6.77 6.36 -12.40
N LEU A 25 -8.08 6.06 -12.31
CA LEU A 25 -9.00 6.24 -13.42
C LEU A 25 -9.17 7.72 -13.77
N ALA A 26 -9.29 8.58 -12.75
CA ALA A 26 -9.40 10.03 -12.95
C ALA A 26 -8.13 10.60 -13.61
N GLU A 27 -6.93 10.20 -13.17
CA GLU A 27 -5.66 10.57 -13.81
C GLU A 27 -5.67 10.17 -15.29
N ARG A 28 -6.03 8.92 -15.61
CA ARG A 28 -6.07 8.44 -17.01
C ARG A 28 -7.06 9.20 -17.88
N LEU A 29 -8.22 9.55 -17.36
CA LEU A 29 -9.17 10.39 -18.11
C LEU A 29 -8.60 11.77 -18.35
N THR A 30 -7.97 12.38 -17.35
CA THR A 30 -7.29 13.68 -17.49
C THR A 30 -6.19 13.63 -18.55
N ASP A 31 -5.34 12.60 -18.52
CA ASP A 31 -4.24 12.43 -19.49
C ASP A 31 -4.74 12.25 -20.93
N THR A 32 -5.94 11.69 -21.10
CA THR A 32 -6.58 11.54 -22.43
C THR A 32 -7.44 12.74 -22.85
N GLY A 33 -7.47 13.80 -22.03
CA GLY A 33 -8.28 14.98 -22.28
C GLY A 33 -9.78 14.78 -22.04
N GLU A 34 -10.18 13.70 -21.37
CA GLU A 34 -11.58 13.42 -21.03
C GLU A 34 -11.96 14.08 -19.69
N PRO A 35 -13.18 14.66 -19.57
CA PRO A 35 -13.63 15.24 -18.32
C PRO A 35 -13.81 14.17 -17.24
N VAL A 36 -13.51 14.51 -16.00
CA VAL A 36 -13.68 13.62 -14.83
C VAL A 36 -14.94 13.95 -14.04
N ASP A 37 -15.24 15.24 -13.89
CA ASP A 37 -16.36 15.71 -13.04
C ASP A 37 -17.71 15.08 -13.44
N GLY A 38 -18.38 14.50 -12.43
CA GLY A 38 -19.64 13.82 -12.60
C GLY A 38 -19.56 12.44 -13.29
N ARG A 39 -18.40 12.02 -13.79
CA ARG A 39 -18.24 10.74 -14.52
C ARG A 39 -17.82 9.58 -13.63
N ILE A 40 -17.05 9.85 -12.57
CA ILE A 40 -16.59 8.84 -11.60
C ILE A 40 -17.27 9.09 -10.26
N ILE A 41 -17.92 8.07 -9.74
CA ILE A 41 -18.55 8.10 -8.43
C ILE A 41 -18.07 6.91 -7.63
N VAL A 42 -17.65 7.16 -6.38
CA VAL A 42 -17.39 6.12 -5.38
C VAL A 42 -18.58 6.11 -4.41
N ILE A 43 -19.13 4.95 -4.15
CA ILE A 43 -20.27 4.77 -3.23
C ILE A 43 -19.83 3.85 -2.09
N ASP A 44 -20.08 4.26 -0.85
CA ASP A 44 -19.85 3.42 0.32
C ASP A 44 -21.04 3.47 1.28
N LYS A 45 -21.46 2.32 1.79
CA LYS A 45 -22.60 2.21 2.70
C LYS A 45 -22.40 2.88 4.05
N SER A 46 -21.13 3.02 4.47
CA SER A 46 -20.78 3.57 5.78
C SER A 46 -19.93 4.84 5.62
N GLY A 47 -18.65 4.70 5.31
CA GLY A 47 -17.74 5.83 5.22
C GLY A 47 -16.36 5.44 4.70
N ILE A 48 -15.55 6.45 4.39
CA ILE A 48 -14.17 6.24 3.96
C ILE A 48 -13.41 5.44 5.05
N ALA A 49 -12.69 4.41 4.63
CA ALA A 49 -11.90 3.53 5.50
C ALA A 49 -12.71 2.78 6.59
N SER A 50 -14.02 2.72 6.51
CA SER A 50 -14.86 2.08 7.53
C SER A 50 -14.77 0.54 7.57
N GLY A 51 -14.21 -0.08 6.53
CA GLY A 51 -14.02 -1.53 6.43
C GLY A 51 -12.60 -1.99 6.73
N ALA A 52 -12.19 -3.10 6.10
CA ALA A 52 -10.88 -3.75 6.31
C ALA A 52 -9.68 -2.82 6.12
N SER A 53 -9.76 -1.85 5.22
CA SER A 53 -8.69 -0.88 5.00
C SER A 53 -8.39 -0.02 6.23
N GLY A 54 -9.42 0.36 7.00
CA GLY A 54 -9.25 1.20 8.19
C GLY A 54 -8.71 0.46 9.42
N ILE A 55 -8.78 -0.88 9.44
CA ILE A 55 -8.29 -1.73 10.54
C ILE A 55 -7.01 -2.49 10.18
N ALA A 56 -6.47 -2.31 8.98
CA ALA A 56 -5.21 -2.92 8.56
C ALA A 56 -4.03 -2.41 9.40
N CYS A 57 -2.97 -3.21 9.52
CA CYS A 57 -1.78 -2.81 10.29
C CYS A 57 -0.94 -1.72 9.61
N GLY A 58 -1.18 -1.46 8.33
CA GLY A 58 -0.48 -0.41 7.57
C GLY A 58 0.98 -0.70 7.24
N VAL A 59 1.47 -1.92 7.42
CA VAL A 59 2.85 -2.30 7.10
C VAL A 59 3.06 -2.30 5.58
N ILE A 60 4.12 -1.64 5.15
CA ILE A 60 4.57 -1.56 3.76
C ILE A 60 5.90 -2.29 3.63
N ARG A 61 5.95 -3.30 2.75
CA ARG A 61 7.11 -4.15 2.54
C ARG A 61 7.09 -4.83 1.18
N ASN A 62 8.23 -5.37 0.76
CA ASN A 62 8.38 -6.21 -0.44
C ASN A 62 8.87 -7.64 -0.10
N ASN A 63 8.53 -8.16 1.05
CA ASN A 63 8.94 -9.48 1.53
C ASN A 63 7.96 -10.56 1.04
N TYR A 64 8.10 -10.97 -0.25
CA TYR A 64 7.21 -11.94 -0.89
C TYR A 64 7.96 -12.87 -1.83
N PHE A 65 7.64 -14.17 -1.78
CA PHE A 65 8.17 -15.17 -2.72
C PHE A 65 7.53 -15.09 -4.11
N GLN A 66 6.26 -14.72 -4.19
CA GLN A 66 5.53 -14.67 -5.45
C GLN A 66 6.03 -13.50 -6.33
N PRO A 67 6.49 -13.77 -7.58
CA PRO A 67 7.00 -12.72 -8.47
C PRO A 67 6.03 -11.56 -8.67
N ALA A 68 4.77 -11.87 -8.99
CA ALA A 68 3.75 -10.85 -9.20
C ALA A 68 3.52 -9.94 -7.98
N MET A 69 3.58 -10.51 -6.77
CA MET A 69 3.45 -9.73 -5.54
C MET A 69 4.66 -8.83 -5.31
N ARG A 70 5.89 -9.30 -5.60
CA ARG A 70 7.09 -8.47 -5.47
C ARG A 70 7.07 -7.27 -6.42
N GLU A 71 6.74 -7.51 -7.68
CA GLU A 71 6.63 -6.44 -8.69
C GLU A 71 5.54 -5.43 -8.32
N LEU A 72 4.36 -5.92 -7.90
CA LEU A 72 3.26 -5.09 -7.46
C LEU A 72 3.63 -4.25 -6.23
N MET A 73 4.29 -4.85 -5.23
CA MET A 73 4.70 -4.14 -4.02
C MET A 73 5.83 -3.14 -4.29
N ALA A 74 6.80 -3.47 -5.15
CA ALA A 74 7.83 -2.53 -5.56
C ALA A 74 7.24 -1.30 -6.27
N HIS A 75 6.26 -1.50 -7.16
CA HIS A 75 5.51 -0.41 -7.78
C HIS A 75 4.73 0.40 -6.73
N SER A 76 4.05 -0.28 -5.80
CA SER A 76 3.22 0.37 -4.77
C SER A 76 4.04 1.23 -3.81
N VAL A 77 5.25 0.81 -3.44
CA VAL A 77 6.16 1.62 -2.60
C VAL A 77 6.44 2.97 -3.27
N GLY A 78 6.70 2.97 -4.60
CA GLY A 78 6.89 4.22 -5.35
C GLY A 78 5.68 5.17 -5.30
N ILE A 79 4.46 4.62 -5.18
CA ILE A 79 3.25 5.44 -5.00
C ILE A 79 3.25 6.08 -3.61
N TRP A 80 3.54 5.32 -2.55
CA TRP A 80 3.64 5.86 -1.20
C TRP A 80 4.72 6.93 -1.06
N GLU A 81 5.86 6.72 -1.72
CA GLU A 81 6.99 7.67 -1.75
C GLU A 81 6.69 8.94 -2.55
N SER A 82 5.76 8.91 -3.49
CA SER A 82 5.44 10.08 -4.34
C SER A 82 4.82 11.23 -3.56
N ASP A 83 4.16 10.95 -2.44
CA ASP A 83 3.55 11.97 -1.56
C ASP A 83 3.43 11.41 -0.13
N PRO A 84 4.57 11.31 0.59
CA PRO A 84 4.59 10.67 1.91
C PRO A 84 3.71 11.37 2.94
N GLU A 85 3.51 12.67 2.80
CA GLU A 85 2.69 13.46 3.72
C GLU A 85 1.20 13.11 3.56
N ILE A 86 0.69 13.14 2.33
CA ILE A 86 -0.73 12.86 2.06
C ILE A 86 -1.07 11.41 2.37
N PHE A 87 -0.15 10.49 2.12
CA PHE A 87 -0.32 9.07 2.43
C PHE A 87 0.07 8.69 3.86
N SER A 88 0.55 9.64 4.66
CA SER A 88 1.08 9.39 6.00
C SER A 88 2.04 8.19 6.03
N TYR A 89 2.96 8.16 5.06
CA TYR A 89 3.95 7.11 4.86
C TYR A 89 5.24 7.42 5.61
N HIS A 90 5.74 6.44 6.34
CA HIS A 90 6.94 6.53 7.16
C HIS A 90 7.91 5.41 6.75
N PRO A 91 8.97 5.71 5.98
CA PRO A 91 9.98 4.75 5.55
C PRO A 91 10.96 4.43 6.69
N VAL A 92 10.47 3.86 7.76
CA VAL A 92 11.28 3.49 8.94
C VAL A 92 12.04 2.18 8.76
N GLY A 93 11.86 1.53 7.62
CA GLY A 93 12.38 0.21 7.31
C GLY A 93 11.41 -0.91 7.69
N TYR A 94 11.60 -2.06 7.05
CA TYR A 94 11.00 -3.34 7.43
C TYR A 94 12.11 -4.37 7.56
N MET A 95 12.14 -5.12 8.66
CA MET A 95 13.15 -6.15 8.87
C MET A 95 12.52 -7.52 9.10
N GLN A 96 13.02 -8.51 8.36
CA GLN A 96 12.87 -9.92 8.70
C GLN A 96 14.12 -10.36 9.44
N ILE A 97 13.96 -10.70 10.72
CA ILE A 97 15.02 -11.15 11.60
C ILE A 97 14.80 -12.65 11.79
N SER A 98 15.78 -13.47 11.43
CA SER A 98 15.59 -14.92 11.28
C SER A 98 16.64 -15.73 12.03
N CYS A 99 16.22 -16.87 12.55
CA CYS A 99 17.11 -17.94 13.00
C CYS A 99 17.58 -18.77 11.80
N GLU A 100 18.50 -19.73 12.05
CA GLU A 100 19.13 -20.53 11.00
C GLU A 100 18.12 -21.27 10.11
N ALA A 101 17.03 -21.76 10.67
CA ALA A 101 16.01 -22.49 9.91
C ALA A 101 15.34 -21.67 8.80
N MET A 102 15.33 -20.33 8.91
CA MET A 102 14.71 -19.42 7.94
C MET A 102 15.74 -18.60 7.15
N ARG A 103 17.03 -18.81 7.36
CA ARG A 103 18.08 -18.03 6.71
C ARG A 103 18.03 -18.13 5.18
N SER A 104 17.87 -19.36 4.66
CA SER A 104 17.80 -19.58 3.21
C SER A 104 16.61 -18.90 2.55
N ASP A 105 15.48 -18.81 3.25
CA ASP A 105 14.29 -18.10 2.74
C ASP A 105 14.54 -16.60 2.66
N ALA A 106 15.16 -16.02 3.67
CA ALA A 106 15.53 -14.60 3.70
C ALA A 106 16.56 -14.26 2.60
N GLU A 107 17.56 -15.13 2.40
CA GLU A 107 18.54 -15.01 1.31
C GLU A 107 17.88 -15.05 -0.07
N GLN A 108 16.95 -15.98 -0.28
CA GLN A 108 16.21 -16.10 -1.53
C GLN A 108 15.36 -14.85 -1.81
N ILE A 109 14.66 -14.33 -0.81
CA ILE A 109 13.87 -13.09 -0.95
C ILE A 109 14.80 -11.93 -1.31
N PHE A 110 15.94 -11.79 -0.63
CA PHE A 110 16.96 -10.79 -0.94
C PHE A 110 17.40 -10.84 -2.40
N ALA A 111 17.81 -12.03 -2.88
CA ALA A 111 18.22 -12.22 -4.27
C ALA A 111 17.11 -11.83 -5.26
N GLN A 112 15.88 -12.19 -4.96
CA GLN A 112 14.72 -11.89 -5.79
C GLN A 112 14.33 -10.41 -5.76
N GLN A 113 14.50 -9.71 -4.65
CA GLN A 113 14.33 -8.25 -4.56
C GLN A 113 15.36 -7.53 -5.43
N HIS A 114 16.63 -7.92 -5.33
CA HIS A 114 17.69 -7.37 -6.16
C HIS A 114 17.45 -7.60 -7.66
N ALA A 115 16.93 -8.76 -8.05
CA ALA A 115 16.64 -9.08 -9.45
C ALA A 115 15.60 -8.14 -10.10
N ILE A 116 14.73 -7.52 -9.31
CA ILE A 116 13.75 -6.53 -9.78
C ILE A 116 14.16 -5.08 -9.47
N GLY A 117 15.41 -4.85 -9.01
CA GLY A 117 15.91 -3.52 -8.66
C GLY A 117 15.32 -2.95 -7.35
N TYR A 118 14.74 -3.78 -6.49
CA TYR A 118 14.28 -3.36 -5.18
C TYR A 118 15.41 -3.48 -4.15
N GLU A 119 15.84 -2.35 -3.63
CA GLU A 119 17.01 -2.26 -2.76
C GLU A 119 16.73 -2.76 -1.35
N SER A 120 17.53 -3.72 -0.89
CA SER A 120 17.52 -4.25 0.47
C SER A 120 18.93 -4.64 0.93
N VAL A 121 19.08 -4.90 2.23
CA VAL A 121 20.34 -5.34 2.85
C VAL A 121 20.12 -6.72 3.44
N PHE A 122 21.00 -7.66 3.12
CA PHE A 122 21.03 -8.97 3.75
C PHE A 122 22.32 -9.13 4.57
N VAL A 123 22.15 -9.45 5.84
CA VAL A 123 23.24 -9.71 6.78
C VAL A 123 23.19 -11.16 7.21
N GLU A 124 24.29 -11.90 7.02
CA GLU A 124 24.40 -13.31 7.32
C GLU A 124 25.39 -13.57 8.45
N GLY A 125 25.04 -14.50 9.32
CA GLY A 125 25.86 -14.93 10.47
C GLY A 125 25.48 -14.24 11.78
N GLY A 126 25.53 -15.00 12.88
CA GLY A 126 25.07 -14.53 14.19
C GLY A 126 25.81 -13.29 14.70
N ASN A 127 27.13 -13.26 14.57
CA ASN A 127 27.93 -12.12 15.01
C ASN A 127 27.68 -10.88 14.16
N ALA A 128 27.60 -11.04 12.83
CA ALA A 128 27.30 -9.95 11.91
C ALA A 128 25.89 -9.39 12.14
N SER A 129 24.90 -10.27 12.31
CA SER A 129 23.51 -9.89 12.64
C SER A 129 23.46 -9.13 13.97
N MET A 130 24.15 -9.60 14.99
CA MET A 130 24.23 -8.91 16.29
C MET A 130 24.85 -7.52 16.16
N THR A 131 25.94 -7.41 15.44
CA THR A 131 26.62 -6.11 15.21
C THR A 131 25.72 -5.16 14.43
N TYR A 132 25.06 -5.64 13.38
CA TYR A 132 24.14 -4.86 12.57
C TYR A 132 22.96 -4.34 13.41
N MET A 133 22.33 -5.22 14.18
CA MET A 133 21.17 -4.87 15.01
C MET A 133 21.55 -3.89 16.13
N ARG A 134 22.71 -4.06 16.77
CA ARG A 134 23.20 -3.11 17.77
C ARG A 134 23.59 -1.75 17.19
N GLY A 135 23.93 -1.70 15.92
CA GLY A 135 24.13 -0.43 15.21
C GLY A 135 22.83 0.36 14.97
N LEU A 136 21.69 -0.31 15.07
CA LEU A 136 20.34 0.31 14.93
C LEU A 136 19.64 0.48 16.28
N PHE A 137 19.85 -0.45 17.21
CA PHE A 137 19.22 -0.53 18.53
C PHE A 137 20.31 -0.90 19.55
N ASP A 138 20.81 0.06 20.28
CA ASP A 138 21.95 -0.08 21.21
C ASP A 138 21.69 -1.07 22.36
N ASP A 139 20.45 -1.27 22.73
CA ASP A 139 19.98 -2.21 23.74
C ASP A 139 19.61 -3.60 23.19
N TRP A 140 19.90 -3.90 21.91
CA TRP A 140 19.55 -5.18 21.30
C TRP A 140 20.24 -6.37 21.97
N GLN A 141 19.45 -7.37 22.41
CA GLN A 141 19.93 -8.54 23.16
C GLN A 141 19.42 -9.89 22.65
N ALA A 142 18.62 -9.93 21.57
CA ALA A 142 18.08 -11.18 21.07
C ALA A 142 19.17 -12.17 20.67
N GLN A 143 18.99 -13.42 21.06
CA GLN A 143 19.89 -14.54 20.80
C GLN A 143 19.34 -15.45 19.69
N GLY A 144 20.23 -16.24 19.07
CA GLY A 144 19.83 -17.21 18.04
C GLY A 144 19.46 -16.62 16.68
N ILE A 145 19.70 -15.33 16.48
CA ILE A 145 19.51 -14.67 15.18
C ILE A 145 20.75 -14.93 14.32
N THR A 146 20.53 -15.45 13.11
CA THR A 146 21.60 -15.78 12.15
C THR A 146 21.49 -15.02 10.84
N SER A 147 20.38 -14.31 10.61
CA SER A 147 20.26 -13.42 9.45
C SER A 147 19.28 -12.26 9.69
N VAL A 148 19.53 -11.16 8.97
CA VAL A 148 18.65 -10.00 8.93
C VAL A 148 18.48 -9.59 7.47
N LEU A 149 17.24 -9.55 6.99
CA LEU A 149 16.87 -8.91 5.72
C LEU A 149 16.22 -7.57 6.04
N HIS A 150 16.83 -6.48 5.62
CA HIS A 150 16.36 -5.13 5.91
C HIS A 150 16.00 -4.38 4.62
N GLU A 151 14.73 -4.12 4.44
CA GLU A 151 14.16 -3.29 3.38
C GLU A 151 14.08 -1.84 3.88
N LYS A 152 14.99 -0.98 3.46
CA LYS A 152 15.03 0.42 3.93
C LYS A 152 13.86 1.26 3.43
N ARG A 153 13.33 0.90 2.26
CA ARG A 153 12.10 1.50 1.68
C ARG A 153 10.81 0.92 2.26
N GLY A 154 10.89 -0.13 3.08
CA GLY A 154 9.77 -0.62 3.86
C GLY A 154 9.42 0.33 5.02
N GLY A 155 8.34 0.03 5.71
CA GLY A 155 7.91 0.84 6.85
C GLY A 155 6.41 0.72 7.11
N TYR A 156 5.76 1.84 7.39
CA TYR A 156 4.32 1.85 7.58
C TYR A 156 3.67 3.11 7.01
N ALA A 157 2.40 2.99 6.66
CA ALA A 157 1.52 4.13 6.45
C ALA A 157 0.42 4.10 7.50
N ASN A 158 0.05 5.25 8.06
CA ASN A 158 -1.14 5.28 8.90
C ASN A 158 -2.35 4.95 8.03
N ASN A 159 -2.94 3.78 8.23
CA ASN A 159 -3.94 3.21 7.35
C ASN A 159 -5.14 4.15 7.11
N THR A 160 -5.74 4.68 8.16
CA THR A 160 -6.87 5.61 8.02
C THR A 160 -6.47 6.88 7.30
N LYS A 161 -5.36 7.52 7.70
CA LYS A 161 -4.90 8.77 7.06
C LYS A 161 -4.57 8.55 5.58
N SER A 162 -3.90 7.46 5.23
CA SER A 162 -3.56 7.16 3.83
C SER A 162 -4.78 6.91 2.95
N ILE A 163 -5.84 6.28 3.50
CA ILE A 163 -7.09 6.11 2.75
C ILE A 163 -7.82 7.45 2.55
N TYR A 164 -7.82 8.33 3.54
CA TYR A 164 -8.30 9.71 3.36
C TYR A 164 -7.42 10.50 2.38
N GLY A 165 -6.13 10.26 2.34
CA GLY A 165 -5.22 10.82 1.34
C GLY A 165 -5.58 10.40 -0.09
N LEU A 166 -5.88 9.11 -0.30
CA LEU A 166 -6.38 8.62 -1.59
C LEU A 166 -7.73 9.27 -1.98
N ALA A 167 -8.65 9.42 -1.01
CA ALA A 167 -9.91 10.08 -1.24
C ALA A 167 -9.69 11.54 -1.69
N LYS A 168 -8.83 12.28 -0.99
CA LYS A 168 -8.49 13.65 -1.34
C LYS A 168 -7.92 13.77 -2.76
N LYS A 169 -6.95 12.91 -3.12
CA LYS A 169 -6.38 12.89 -4.49
C LYS A 169 -7.43 12.60 -5.56
N ALA A 170 -8.38 11.71 -5.28
CA ALA A 170 -9.47 11.43 -6.20
C ALA A 170 -10.43 12.62 -6.34
N GLU A 171 -10.83 13.24 -5.23
CA GLU A 171 -11.72 14.42 -5.20
C GLU A 171 -11.11 15.63 -5.89
N GLU A 172 -9.80 15.88 -5.73
CA GLU A 172 -9.06 16.96 -6.40
C GLU A 172 -9.11 16.84 -7.93
N LEU A 173 -9.29 15.62 -8.45
CA LEU A 173 -9.46 15.36 -9.88
C LEU A 173 -10.94 15.35 -10.33
N GLY A 174 -11.90 15.61 -9.42
CA GLY A 174 -13.33 15.68 -9.75
C GLY A 174 -14.10 14.37 -9.50
N VAL A 175 -13.51 13.37 -8.83
CA VAL A 175 -14.25 12.19 -8.38
C VAL A 175 -15.23 12.57 -7.27
N ARG A 176 -16.47 12.06 -7.34
CA ARG A 176 -17.45 12.24 -6.26
C ARG A 176 -17.48 11.01 -5.36
N ILE A 177 -17.37 11.23 -4.05
CA ILE A 177 -17.44 10.18 -3.03
C ILE A 177 -18.74 10.35 -2.23
N LEU A 178 -19.59 9.33 -2.24
CA LEU A 178 -20.88 9.29 -1.59
C LEU A 178 -20.84 8.24 -0.48
N THR A 179 -20.87 8.68 0.76
CA THR A 179 -20.92 7.83 1.94
C THR A 179 -22.34 7.74 2.50
N GLY A 180 -22.64 6.67 3.25
CA GLY A 180 -23.99 6.41 3.76
C GLY A 180 -24.97 5.95 2.68
N VAL A 181 -24.48 5.44 1.55
CA VAL A 181 -25.28 4.96 0.42
C VAL A 181 -25.01 3.49 0.18
N GLU A 182 -26.00 2.65 0.38
CA GLU A 182 -25.89 1.21 0.19
C GLU A 182 -26.40 0.79 -1.20
N VAL A 183 -25.59 0.00 -1.92
CA VAL A 183 -25.98 -0.65 -3.17
C VAL A 183 -26.64 -1.98 -2.81
N VAL A 184 -27.94 -2.08 -3.02
CA VAL A 184 -28.74 -3.26 -2.67
C VAL A 184 -29.01 -4.21 -3.84
N GLY A 185 -28.67 -3.80 -5.07
CA GLY A 185 -28.85 -4.65 -6.26
C GLY A 185 -28.52 -3.93 -7.56
N PHE A 186 -28.58 -4.68 -8.64
CA PHE A 186 -28.35 -4.23 -10.01
C PHE A 186 -29.55 -4.60 -10.89
N LYS A 187 -29.89 -3.72 -11.84
CA LYS A 187 -30.77 -4.03 -12.95
C LYS A 187 -29.97 -3.78 -14.23
N THR A 188 -30.00 -4.73 -15.14
CA THR A 188 -29.41 -4.60 -16.48
C THR A 188 -30.55 -4.43 -17.48
N GLU A 189 -30.43 -3.41 -18.31
CA GLU A 189 -31.31 -3.27 -19.51
C GLU A 189 -30.52 -3.82 -20.70
N HIS A 190 -31.17 -4.67 -21.48
CA HIS A 190 -30.62 -5.29 -22.70
C HIS A 190 -31.03 -4.49 -23.94
#